data_3a915702e7498509e3a9bf0115effbd2
#
_entry.id   3a915702e7498509e3a9bf0115effbd2
#
_cell.length_a   1.000
_cell.length_b   1.000
_cell.length_c   1.000
_cell.angle_alpha   90.00
_cell.angle_beta   90.00
_cell.angle_gamma   90.00
#
_symmetry.space_group_name_H-M   'P 1'
#
loop_
_entity.id
_entity.type
_entity.pdbx_description
1 polymer ?
#
loop_
_entity_poly.entity_id
_entity_poly.type
_entity_poly.pdbx_seq_one_letter_code
_entity_poly.pdbx_strand_id
1 'polypeptide(L)'
;MNTALIIVDIQNDYFPGGKYPLSNPENAAENAQKLLTWFRENLSENIFHVQHIAPDESLGFFAPDTEGAEIREVVQPKDDETLIIKQFPNSFVNTDLHDKLQAQNIDHVVIVGMMTHMCIDATARAAADLGYKVSVVEDACASRELTYNEHVVKAEGAHYAFISALDLLYADIYTTENFIQQQ
;
A
#
# COMPACT_ATOMS: atom_id res chain seq x y z
N MET A 1 -12.13 -15.06 -10.32
CA MET A 1 -11.90 -14.07 -9.23
C MET A 1 -11.93 -12.69 -9.84
N ASN A 2 -12.65 -11.76 -9.22
CA ASN A 2 -12.63 -10.36 -9.63
C ASN A 2 -11.60 -9.61 -8.77
N THR A 3 -10.46 -9.25 -9.37
CA THR A 3 -9.27 -8.79 -8.66
C THR A 3 -9.12 -7.28 -8.76
N ALA A 4 -8.81 -6.61 -7.65
CA ALA A 4 -8.47 -5.19 -7.61
C ALA A 4 -7.04 -4.96 -7.12
N LEU A 5 -6.38 -3.93 -7.64
CA LEU A 5 -5.11 -3.40 -7.13
C LEU A 5 -5.40 -2.28 -6.13
N ILE A 6 -4.80 -2.36 -4.94
CA ILE A 6 -4.83 -1.31 -3.92
C ILE A 6 -3.41 -0.81 -3.69
N ILE A 7 -3.14 0.43 -4.12
CA ILE A 7 -1.85 1.10 -3.96
C ILE A 7 -1.94 2.00 -2.74
N VAL A 8 -1.19 1.67 -1.69
CA VAL A 8 -1.33 2.31 -0.37
C VAL A 8 -0.15 3.24 -0.09
N ASP A 9 -0.45 4.53 0.09
CA ASP A 9 0.45 5.54 0.65
C ASP A 9 1.83 5.65 0.00
N ILE A 10 1.94 5.49 -1.34
CA ILE A 10 3.18 5.79 -2.05
C ILE A 10 3.24 7.30 -2.27
N GLN A 11 3.65 8.05 -1.23
CA GLN A 11 3.59 9.50 -1.15
C GLN A 11 4.97 10.12 -0.91
N ASN A 12 5.15 11.38 -1.32
CA ASN A 12 6.45 12.03 -1.41
C ASN A 12 7.23 12.12 -0.10
N ASP A 13 6.56 12.23 1.07
CA ASP A 13 7.24 12.26 2.37
C ASP A 13 8.03 10.97 2.70
N TYR A 14 7.72 9.85 2.04
CA TYR A 14 8.43 8.58 2.21
C TYR A 14 9.70 8.44 1.37
N PHE A 15 9.97 9.40 0.50
CA PHE A 15 11.13 9.40 -0.40
C PHE A 15 12.25 10.31 0.10
N PRO A 16 13.48 10.19 -0.43
CA PRO A 16 14.58 11.10 -0.10
C PRO A 16 14.19 12.57 -0.30
N GLY A 17 14.44 13.37 0.72
CA GLY A 17 14.03 14.78 0.76
C GLY A 17 12.66 15.03 1.42
N GLY A 18 11.85 13.99 1.59
CA GLY A 18 10.60 14.05 2.35
C GLY A 18 10.83 14.02 3.87
N LYS A 19 9.75 14.17 4.64
CA LYS A 19 9.82 14.28 6.11
C LYS A 19 10.01 12.93 6.82
N TYR A 20 9.70 11.80 6.14
CA TYR A 20 9.72 10.47 6.75
C TYR A 20 10.30 9.40 5.81
N PRO A 21 11.55 9.57 5.31
CA PRO A 21 12.10 8.71 4.28
C PRO A 21 12.23 7.25 4.74
N LEU A 22 11.89 6.34 3.82
CA LEU A 22 11.95 4.89 4.01
C LEU A 22 13.26 4.31 3.44
N SER A 23 13.45 3.02 3.60
CA SER A 23 14.55 2.28 2.98
C SER A 23 14.13 1.79 1.59
N ASN A 24 14.88 2.17 0.57
CA ASN A 24 14.65 1.81 -0.85
C ASN A 24 13.22 2.04 -1.36
N PRO A 25 12.58 3.20 -1.07
CA PRO A 25 11.21 3.43 -1.48
C PRO A 25 11.05 3.54 -3.00
N GLU A 26 12.10 3.97 -3.72
CA GLU A 26 12.11 4.06 -5.17
C GLU A 26 11.90 2.69 -5.83
N ASN A 27 12.62 1.68 -5.37
CA ASN A 27 12.50 0.33 -5.92
C ASN A 27 11.09 -0.25 -5.70
N ALA A 28 10.52 -0.04 -4.53
CA ALA A 28 9.15 -0.46 -4.23
C ALA A 28 8.12 0.29 -5.11
N ALA A 29 8.32 1.60 -5.31
CA ALA A 29 7.44 2.41 -6.16
C ALA A 29 7.54 2.02 -7.65
N GLU A 30 8.74 1.70 -8.16
CA GLU A 30 8.94 1.19 -9.52
C GLU A 30 8.25 -0.16 -9.73
N ASN A 31 8.30 -1.04 -8.75
CA ASN A 31 7.59 -2.32 -8.81
C ASN A 31 6.07 -2.13 -8.73
N ALA A 32 5.58 -1.23 -7.87
CA ALA A 32 4.17 -0.85 -7.84
C ALA A 32 3.72 -0.25 -9.19
N GLN A 33 4.56 0.55 -9.86
CA GLN A 33 4.30 1.08 -11.20
C GLN A 33 4.14 -0.02 -12.26
N LYS A 34 4.98 -1.08 -12.21
CA LYS A 34 4.85 -2.23 -13.13
C LYS A 34 3.51 -2.93 -12.96
N LEU A 35 3.09 -3.14 -11.71
CA LEU A 35 1.78 -3.71 -11.40
C LEU A 35 0.65 -2.78 -11.87
N LEU A 36 0.73 -1.50 -11.56
CA LEU A 36 -0.25 -0.50 -12.00
C LEU A 36 -0.39 -0.49 -13.53
N THR A 37 0.73 -0.58 -14.26
CA THR A 37 0.73 -0.66 -15.72
C THR A 37 0.01 -1.92 -16.19
N TRP A 38 0.32 -3.06 -15.61
CA TRP A 38 -0.34 -4.33 -15.93
C TRP A 38 -1.87 -4.27 -15.67
N PHE A 39 -2.29 -3.72 -14.51
CA PHE A 39 -3.71 -3.56 -14.18
C PHE A 39 -4.41 -2.59 -15.11
N ARG A 40 -3.78 -1.48 -15.49
CA ARG A 40 -4.32 -0.54 -16.48
C ARG A 40 -4.57 -1.16 -17.85
N GLU A 41 -3.77 -2.13 -18.23
CA GLU A 41 -3.90 -2.84 -19.52
C GLU A 41 -4.93 -3.97 -19.47
N ASN A 42 -5.18 -4.58 -18.31
CA ASN A 42 -5.97 -5.80 -18.19
C ASN A 42 -7.23 -5.66 -17.33
N LEU A 43 -7.24 -4.79 -16.31
CA LEU A 43 -8.29 -4.65 -15.29
C LEU A 43 -8.44 -3.17 -14.90
N SER A 44 -8.57 -2.27 -15.85
CA SER A 44 -8.46 -0.81 -15.65
C SER A 44 -9.52 -0.22 -14.71
N GLU A 45 -10.68 -0.87 -14.56
CA GLU A 45 -11.74 -0.41 -13.66
C GLU A 45 -11.49 -0.78 -12.18
N ASN A 46 -10.52 -1.67 -11.91
CA ASN A 46 -10.29 -2.27 -10.60
C ASN A 46 -9.02 -1.72 -9.92
N ILE A 47 -8.77 -0.42 -10.05
CA ILE A 47 -7.58 0.24 -9.48
C ILE A 47 -8.01 1.24 -8.41
N PHE A 48 -7.44 1.08 -7.22
CA PHE A 48 -7.70 1.91 -6.05
C PHE A 48 -6.39 2.50 -5.52
N HIS A 49 -6.31 3.81 -5.52
CA HIS A 49 -5.22 4.54 -4.89
C HIS A 49 -5.67 4.97 -3.49
N VAL A 50 -4.83 4.73 -2.50
CA VAL A 50 -5.06 5.16 -1.12
C VAL A 50 -4.03 6.22 -0.78
N GLN A 51 -4.51 7.37 -0.33
CA GLN A 51 -3.68 8.49 0.10
C GLN A 51 -3.95 8.79 1.57
N HIS A 52 -2.90 8.79 2.37
CA HIS A 52 -2.98 9.20 3.76
C HIS A 52 -2.84 10.72 3.85
N ILE A 53 -3.82 11.39 4.43
CA ILE A 53 -3.73 12.79 4.80
C ILE A 53 -3.82 12.87 6.32
N ALA A 54 -2.79 13.36 6.97
CA ALA A 54 -2.79 13.54 8.42
C ALA A 54 -3.93 14.49 8.84
N PRO A 55 -4.61 14.23 9.97
CA PRO A 55 -5.70 15.09 10.42
C PRO A 55 -5.23 16.51 10.77
N ASP A 56 -3.96 16.64 11.14
CA ASP A 56 -3.24 17.87 11.45
C ASP A 56 -1.72 17.66 11.32
N GLU A 57 -0.93 18.66 11.66
CA GLU A 57 0.54 18.62 11.56
C GLU A 57 1.22 17.76 12.64
N SER A 58 0.50 17.24 13.63
CA SER A 58 1.09 16.51 14.77
C SER A 58 1.75 15.19 14.39
N LEU A 59 1.31 14.56 13.29
CA LEU A 59 1.93 13.36 12.75
C LEU A 59 3.36 13.62 12.22
N GLY A 60 3.66 14.86 11.83
CA GLY A 60 4.98 15.29 11.34
C GLY A 60 5.26 14.98 9.87
N PHE A 61 4.41 14.22 9.19
CA PHE A 61 4.45 13.95 7.75
C PHE A 61 3.01 13.81 7.21
N PHE A 62 2.85 13.85 5.89
CA PHE A 62 1.54 13.81 5.20
C PHE A 62 0.58 14.93 5.63
N ALA A 63 1.13 16.09 6.03
CA ALA A 63 0.31 17.23 6.40
C ALA A 63 -0.57 17.67 5.21
N PRO A 64 -1.81 18.11 5.48
CA PRO A 64 -2.72 18.59 4.42
C PRO A 64 -2.06 19.69 3.58
N ASP A 65 -2.40 19.71 2.29
CA ASP A 65 -1.97 20.73 1.33
C ASP A 65 -0.45 20.89 1.18
N THR A 66 0.31 19.82 1.44
CA THR A 66 1.78 19.79 1.26
C THR A 66 2.18 18.86 0.14
N GLU A 67 3.28 19.18 -0.57
CA GLU A 67 3.91 18.32 -1.57
C GLU A 67 4.26 16.93 -0.99
N GLY A 68 4.62 16.87 0.29
CA GLY A 68 4.94 15.62 0.99
C GLY A 68 3.77 14.64 1.07
N ALA A 69 2.54 15.14 1.15
CA ALA A 69 1.31 14.35 1.17
C ALA A 69 0.85 13.92 -0.23
N GLU A 70 1.40 14.46 -1.30
CA GLU A 70 1.02 14.09 -2.67
C GLU A 70 1.49 12.68 -3.02
N ILE A 71 0.68 11.97 -3.82
CA ILE A 71 1.03 10.67 -4.38
C ILE A 71 2.21 10.83 -5.32
N ARG A 72 3.18 9.92 -5.21
CA ARG A 72 4.39 9.90 -6.05
C ARG A 72 4.02 9.80 -7.53
N GLU A 73 4.66 10.60 -8.38
CA GLU A 73 4.37 10.73 -9.82
C GLU A 73 4.31 9.37 -10.54
N VAL A 74 5.22 8.43 -10.22
CA VAL A 74 5.30 7.13 -10.90
C VAL A 74 4.07 6.24 -10.71
N VAL A 75 3.25 6.50 -9.68
CA VAL A 75 2.00 5.77 -9.39
C VAL A 75 0.80 6.72 -9.28
N GLN A 76 0.87 7.88 -9.92
CA GLN A 76 -0.20 8.87 -9.85
C GLN A 76 -1.51 8.34 -10.46
N PRO A 77 -2.66 8.53 -9.77
CA PRO A 77 -3.95 8.11 -10.31
C PRO A 77 -4.33 8.87 -11.57
N LYS A 78 -5.04 8.19 -12.49
CA LYS A 78 -5.75 8.82 -13.60
C LYS A 78 -7.13 9.26 -13.15
N ASP A 79 -7.78 10.13 -13.95
CA ASP A 79 -9.10 10.71 -13.64
C ASP A 79 -10.21 9.66 -13.47
N ASP A 80 -10.08 8.51 -14.10
CA ASP A 80 -11.02 7.38 -14.05
C ASP A 80 -10.68 6.33 -12.98
N GLU A 81 -9.57 6.48 -12.27
CA GLU A 81 -9.15 5.58 -11.20
C GLU A 81 -9.67 6.05 -9.83
N THR A 82 -9.97 5.11 -8.95
CA THR A 82 -10.55 5.43 -7.64
C THR A 82 -9.49 5.93 -6.66
N LEU A 83 -9.71 7.12 -6.09
CA LEU A 83 -8.91 7.65 -4.99
C LEU A 83 -9.68 7.54 -3.66
N ILE A 84 -9.00 6.98 -2.65
CA ILE A 84 -9.49 6.85 -1.26
C ILE A 84 -8.59 7.70 -0.36
N ILE A 85 -9.17 8.65 0.35
CA ILE A 85 -8.45 9.44 1.37
C ILE A 85 -8.65 8.79 2.73
N LYS A 86 -7.57 8.54 3.47
CA LYS A 86 -7.61 7.97 4.82
C LYS A 86 -6.83 8.79 5.83
N GLN A 87 -7.10 8.56 7.11
CA GLN A 87 -6.40 9.16 8.25
C GLN A 87 -5.88 8.12 9.26
N PHE A 88 -6.08 6.83 8.97
CA PHE A 88 -5.65 5.72 9.83
C PHE A 88 -4.80 4.73 9.03
N PRO A 89 -3.93 3.93 9.68
CA PRO A 89 -3.15 2.91 8.97
C PRO A 89 -4.02 1.93 8.19
N ASN A 90 -5.09 1.42 8.77
CA ASN A 90 -6.05 0.56 8.10
C ASN A 90 -6.88 1.37 7.09
N SER A 91 -6.78 1.03 5.81
CA SER A 91 -7.43 1.75 4.70
C SER A 91 -8.95 1.62 4.68
N PHE A 92 -9.53 0.74 5.49
CA PHE A 92 -10.98 0.56 5.61
C PHE A 92 -11.62 1.41 6.71
N VAL A 93 -10.80 1.98 7.63
CA VAL A 93 -11.32 2.76 8.76
C VAL A 93 -11.74 4.16 8.33
N ASN A 94 -13.03 4.45 8.49
CA ASN A 94 -13.65 5.74 8.14
C ASN A 94 -13.46 6.13 6.66
N THR A 95 -13.46 5.13 5.76
CA THR A 95 -13.40 5.31 4.31
C THR A 95 -14.53 4.53 3.64
N ASP A 96 -14.76 4.78 2.37
CA ASP A 96 -15.72 4.06 1.53
C ASP A 96 -15.06 2.93 0.70
N LEU A 97 -13.82 2.53 1.02
CA LEU A 97 -13.08 1.51 0.27
C LEU A 97 -13.86 0.19 0.19
N HIS A 98 -14.40 -0.30 1.33
CA HIS A 98 -15.16 -1.55 1.35
C HIS A 98 -16.40 -1.48 0.45
N ASP A 99 -17.18 -0.41 0.56
CA ASP A 99 -18.41 -0.23 -0.22
C ASP A 99 -18.11 -0.18 -1.73
N LYS A 100 -17.04 0.48 -2.13
CA LYS A 100 -16.60 0.57 -3.53
C LYS A 100 -16.11 -0.78 -4.06
N LEU A 101 -15.33 -1.52 -3.28
CA LEU A 101 -14.91 -2.89 -3.65
C LEU A 101 -16.14 -3.82 -3.81
N GLN A 102 -17.10 -3.74 -2.89
CA GLN A 102 -18.34 -4.52 -2.96
C GLN A 102 -19.21 -4.13 -4.16
N ALA A 103 -19.34 -2.85 -4.48
CA ALA A 103 -20.09 -2.36 -5.63
C ALA A 103 -19.55 -2.89 -6.97
N GLN A 104 -18.25 -3.14 -7.04
CA GLN A 104 -17.58 -3.74 -8.19
C GLN A 104 -17.49 -5.28 -8.10
N ASN A 105 -18.10 -5.92 -7.09
CA ASN A 105 -18.04 -7.36 -6.84
C ASN A 105 -16.61 -7.90 -6.73
N ILE A 106 -15.68 -7.11 -6.17
CA ILE A 106 -14.30 -7.55 -5.93
C ILE A 106 -14.31 -8.63 -4.84
N ASP A 107 -13.61 -9.72 -5.09
CA ASP A 107 -13.42 -10.84 -4.16
C ASP A 107 -11.94 -11.10 -3.83
N HIS A 108 -11.03 -10.47 -4.59
CA HIS A 108 -9.59 -10.57 -4.39
C HIS A 108 -8.94 -9.19 -4.46
N VAL A 109 -8.07 -8.87 -3.50
CA VAL A 109 -7.32 -7.61 -3.47
C VAL A 109 -5.81 -7.88 -3.51
N VAL A 110 -5.11 -7.13 -4.35
CA VAL A 110 -3.65 -7.11 -4.45
C VAL A 110 -3.16 -5.83 -3.81
N ILE A 111 -2.40 -5.93 -2.73
CA ILE A 111 -2.00 -4.79 -1.91
C ILE A 111 -0.51 -4.53 -2.11
N VAL A 112 -0.16 -3.29 -2.42
CA VAL A 112 1.21 -2.78 -2.55
C VAL A 112 1.34 -1.41 -1.87
N GLY A 113 2.54 -0.99 -1.53
CA GLY A 113 2.80 0.36 -1.02
C GLY A 113 3.55 0.42 0.30
N MET A 114 3.24 1.41 1.14
CA MET A 114 4.06 1.79 2.28
C MET A 114 3.20 2.15 3.51
N MET A 115 3.67 1.90 4.74
CA MET A 115 4.84 1.10 5.11
C MET A 115 4.39 -0.35 5.37
N THR A 116 5.26 -1.32 5.05
CA THR A 116 4.98 -2.76 5.26
C THR A 116 4.47 -3.06 6.67
N HIS A 117 5.13 -2.52 7.70
CA HIS A 117 4.83 -2.77 9.13
C HIS A 117 3.66 -1.93 9.69
N MET A 118 3.03 -1.09 8.88
CA MET A 118 1.94 -0.20 9.31
C MET A 118 0.72 -0.33 8.37
N CYS A 119 0.64 0.53 7.36
CA CYS A 119 -0.56 0.62 6.52
C CYS A 119 -0.78 -0.64 5.68
N ILE A 120 0.28 -1.30 5.22
CA ILE A 120 0.16 -2.56 4.48
C ILE A 120 -0.32 -3.69 5.39
N ASP A 121 0.33 -3.92 6.55
CA ASP A 121 -0.10 -4.95 7.51
C ASP A 121 -1.53 -4.72 7.98
N ALA A 122 -1.86 -3.49 8.40
CA ALA A 122 -3.19 -3.15 8.90
C ALA A 122 -4.29 -3.34 7.84
N THR A 123 -4.02 -2.93 6.58
CA THR A 123 -4.99 -3.05 5.48
C THR A 123 -5.14 -4.51 5.03
N ALA A 124 -4.05 -5.27 4.92
CA ALA A 124 -4.08 -6.68 4.51
C ALA A 124 -4.88 -7.54 5.52
N ARG A 125 -4.63 -7.37 6.82
CA ARG A 125 -5.39 -8.09 7.86
C ARG A 125 -6.88 -7.72 7.82
N ALA A 126 -7.20 -6.44 7.72
CA ALA A 126 -8.59 -6.00 7.64
C ALA A 126 -9.29 -6.51 6.38
N ALA A 127 -8.63 -6.54 5.24
CA ALA A 127 -9.17 -7.11 4.01
C ALA A 127 -9.50 -8.59 4.18
N ALA A 128 -8.58 -9.38 4.76
CA ALA A 128 -8.81 -10.80 5.04
C ALA A 128 -9.97 -11.01 6.04
N ASP A 129 -10.04 -10.23 7.11
CA ASP A 129 -11.13 -10.27 8.09
C ASP A 129 -12.49 -9.91 7.48
N LEU A 130 -12.52 -9.06 6.44
CA LEU A 130 -13.71 -8.72 5.65
C LEU A 130 -14.07 -9.79 4.61
N GLY A 131 -13.26 -10.85 4.47
CA GLY A 131 -13.54 -11.99 3.61
C GLY A 131 -12.96 -11.91 2.20
N TYR A 132 -12.12 -10.91 1.90
CA TYR A 132 -11.39 -10.87 0.64
C TYR A 132 -10.27 -11.90 0.62
N LYS A 133 -10.03 -12.51 -0.56
CA LYS A 133 -8.73 -13.10 -0.82
C LYS A 133 -7.71 -11.96 -0.91
N VAL A 134 -6.56 -12.12 -0.24
CA VAL A 134 -5.53 -11.06 -0.21
C VAL A 134 -4.24 -11.58 -0.83
N SER A 135 -3.64 -10.79 -1.69
CA SER A 135 -2.25 -10.94 -2.13
C SER A 135 -1.47 -9.69 -1.73
N VAL A 136 -0.25 -9.89 -1.22
CA VAL A 136 0.68 -8.79 -0.99
C VAL A 136 1.90 -9.01 -1.90
N VAL A 137 2.27 -7.97 -2.67
CA VAL A 137 3.46 -8.03 -3.51
C VAL A 137 4.60 -7.38 -2.74
N GLU A 138 5.46 -8.21 -2.17
CA GLU A 138 6.41 -7.82 -1.14
C GLU A 138 7.48 -6.84 -1.65
N ASP A 139 8.01 -7.04 -2.85
CA ASP A 139 9.01 -6.18 -3.47
C ASP A 139 8.44 -4.84 -4.02
N ALA A 140 7.11 -4.68 -3.99
CA ALA A 140 6.40 -3.42 -4.20
C ALA A 140 5.98 -2.76 -2.86
N CYS A 141 6.54 -3.21 -1.73
CA CYS A 141 6.34 -2.63 -0.40
C CYS A 141 7.66 -2.15 0.19
N ALA A 142 7.63 -1.10 1.00
CA ALA A 142 8.80 -0.57 1.68
C ALA A 142 8.55 -0.37 3.18
N SER A 143 9.63 -0.44 3.95
CA SER A 143 9.65 -0.22 5.39
C SER A 143 10.82 0.70 5.78
N ARG A 144 11.01 0.90 7.06
CA ARG A 144 12.11 1.67 7.63
C ARG A 144 12.69 0.97 8.84
N GLU A 145 13.83 1.47 9.32
CA GLU A 145 14.37 1.09 10.62
C GLU A 145 13.38 1.45 11.74
N LEU A 146 13.14 0.51 12.64
CA LEU A 146 12.26 0.69 13.79
C LEU A 146 13.07 0.71 15.08
N THR A 147 12.73 1.64 15.97
CA THR A 147 13.35 1.76 17.29
C THR A 147 12.25 1.72 18.36
N TYR A 148 12.44 0.87 19.35
CA TYR A 148 11.61 0.84 20.55
C TYR A 148 12.51 0.72 21.78
N ASN A 149 12.52 1.73 22.62
CA ASN A 149 13.52 1.90 23.70
C ASN A 149 14.95 1.80 23.12
N GLU A 150 15.75 0.83 23.61
CA GLU A 150 17.14 0.58 23.17
C GLU A 150 17.22 -0.46 22.02
N HIS A 151 16.09 -1.03 21.61
CA HIS A 151 16.04 -2.05 20.57
C HIS A 151 15.87 -1.41 19.19
N VAL A 152 16.76 -1.79 18.27
CA VAL A 152 16.74 -1.34 16.88
C VAL A 152 16.54 -2.54 15.95
N VAL A 153 15.56 -2.44 15.08
CA VAL A 153 15.28 -3.41 14.02
C VAL A 153 15.51 -2.74 12.68
N LYS A 154 16.45 -3.25 11.89
CA LYS A 154 16.72 -2.70 10.56
C LYS A 154 15.49 -2.83 9.65
N ALA A 155 15.38 -1.93 8.67
CA ALA A 155 14.27 -1.88 7.73
C ALA A 155 13.95 -3.24 7.08
N GLU A 156 14.97 -3.96 6.62
CA GLU A 156 14.84 -5.30 6.03
C GLU A 156 14.25 -6.30 7.02
N GLY A 157 14.74 -6.31 8.26
CA GLY A 157 14.22 -7.19 9.32
C GLY A 157 12.77 -6.88 9.68
N ALA A 158 12.40 -5.59 9.75
CA ALA A 158 11.02 -5.17 9.96
C ALA A 158 10.13 -5.60 8.79
N HIS A 159 10.58 -5.37 7.54
CA HIS A 159 9.83 -5.74 6.35
C HIS A 159 9.51 -7.25 6.34
N TYR A 160 10.52 -8.11 6.40
CA TYR A 160 10.31 -9.57 6.31
C TYR A 160 9.61 -10.17 7.53
N ALA A 161 9.72 -9.56 8.71
CA ALA A 161 8.97 -10.02 9.88
C ALA A 161 7.44 -9.85 9.67
N PHE A 162 7.01 -8.71 9.10
CA PHE A 162 5.60 -8.45 8.83
C PHE A 162 5.10 -9.23 7.60
N ILE A 163 5.89 -9.33 6.53
CA ILE A 163 5.55 -10.18 5.37
C ILE A 163 5.36 -11.62 5.80
N SER A 164 6.27 -12.20 6.61
CA SER A 164 6.15 -13.57 7.12
C SER A 164 4.91 -13.76 8.01
N ALA A 165 4.53 -12.74 8.79
CA ALA A 165 3.32 -12.79 9.60
C ALA A 165 2.02 -12.75 8.77
N LEU A 166 2.03 -12.05 7.64
CA LEU A 166 0.91 -12.03 6.69
C LEU A 166 0.80 -13.35 5.92
N ASP A 167 1.92 -13.91 5.45
CA ASP A 167 2.01 -15.18 4.71
C ASP A 167 1.41 -16.37 5.50
N LEU A 168 1.48 -16.32 6.83
CA LEU A 168 1.01 -17.41 7.66
C LEU A 168 -0.50 -17.68 7.53
N LEU A 169 -1.35 -16.60 7.48
CA LEU A 169 -2.81 -16.74 7.55
C LEU A 169 -3.60 -15.70 6.75
N TYR A 170 -3.00 -14.58 6.35
CA TYR A 170 -3.74 -13.43 5.86
C TYR A 170 -3.62 -13.20 4.36
N ALA A 171 -2.47 -13.52 3.74
CA ALA A 171 -2.22 -13.16 2.36
C ALA A 171 -1.31 -14.17 1.65
N ASP A 172 -1.55 -14.38 0.36
CA ASP A 172 -0.57 -14.99 -0.54
C ASP A 172 0.52 -13.96 -0.86
N ILE A 173 1.79 -14.30 -0.69
CA ILE A 173 2.92 -13.38 -0.91
C ILE A 173 3.55 -13.62 -2.28
N TYR A 174 3.79 -12.55 -3.02
CA TYR A 174 4.38 -12.57 -4.36
C TYR A 174 5.51 -11.55 -4.48
N THR A 175 6.42 -11.78 -5.42
CA THR A 175 7.18 -10.71 -6.06
C THR A 175 6.40 -10.16 -7.25
N THR A 176 6.73 -8.95 -7.69
CA THR A 176 6.10 -8.30 -8.86
C THR A 176 6.15 -9.20 -10.10
N GLU A 177 7.32 -9.78 -10.38
CA GLU A 177 7.51 -10.67 -11.54
C GLU A 177 6.63 -11.91 -11.43
N ASN A 178 6.64 -12.59 -10.29
CA ASN A 178 5.87 -13.82 -10.08
C ASN A 178 4.37 -13.56 -10.13
N PHE A 179 3.91 -12.42 -9.59
CA PHE A 179 2.49 -12.06 -9.68
C PHE A 179 2.06 -11.88 -11.13
N ILE A 180 2.77 -11.07 -11.91
CA ILE A 180 2.43 -10.79 -13.32
C ILE A 180 2.48 -12.06 -14.18
N GLN A 181 3.45 -12.97 -13.96
CA GLN A 181 3.57 -14.21 -14.73
C GLN A 181 2.46 -15.23 -14.45
N GLN A 182 1.77 -15.13 -13.33
CA GLN A 182 0.71 -16.07 -12.93
C GLN A 182 -0.70 -15.60 -13.32
N GLN A 183 -0.83 -14.40 -13.91
CA GLN A 183 -2.09 -13.89 -14.43
C GLN A 183 -2.31 -14.28 -15.88
#